data_60e81800eacd387975c0b899c74eb2e9
#
_entry.id   60e81800eacd387975c0b899c74eb2e9
#
_cell.length_a   1.000
_cell.length_b   1.000
_cell.length_c   1.000
_cell.angle_alpha   90.00
_cell.angle_beta   90.00
_cell.angle_gamma   90.00
#
_symmetry.space_group_name_H-M   'P 1'
#
loop_
_entity.id
_entity.type
_entity.pdbx_description
1 polymer ?
#
loop_
_entity_poly.entity_id
_entity_poly.type
_entity_poly.pdbx_seq_one_letter_code
_entity_poly.pdbx_strand_id
1 'polypeptide(L)'
;MAGVYREFPALDGVPAYMMARLILEARLSPKDVQIAASRLIWSMDYADIGAAVGMDRSAVSERLRTAIVPRMMSVWPWISGEMIAAK
;
A
#
# COMPACT_ATOMS: atom_id res chain seq x y z
N MET A 1 -1.71 -3.76 14.06
CA MET A 1 -1.86 -3.08 12.77
C MET A 1 -3.29 -2.84 12.37
N ALA A 2 -4.16 -2.81 13.33
CA ALA A 2 -5.59 -2.61 13.09
C ALA A 2 -5.89 -1.31 12.32
N GLY A 3 -5.07 -0.26 12.54
CA GLY A 3 -5.30 1.02 11.89
C GLY A 3 -5.23 0.98 10.37
N VAL A 4 -4.26 0.24 9.81
CA VAL A 4 -4.08 0.15 8.36
C VAL A 4 -5.28 -0.54 7.71
N TYR A 5 -5.70 -1.67 8.26
CA TYR A 5 -6.81 -2.44 7.67
C TYR A 5 -8.15 -1.75 7.87
N ARG A 6 -8.30 -0.98 8.95
CA ARG A 6 -9.50 -0.18 9.16
C ARG A 6 -9.62 0.91 8.11
N GLU A 7 -8.49 1.51 7.75
CA GLU A 7 -8.43 2.58 6.77
C GLU A 7 -8.58 2.08 5.34
N PHE A 8 -8.03 0.89 5.07
CA PHE A 8 -8.06 0.28 3.73
C PHE A 8 -8.59 -1.15 3.82
N PRO A 9 -9.94 -1.30 3.91
CA PRO A 9 -10.54 -2.64 4.06
C PRO A 9 -10.16 -3.61 2.94
N ALA A 10 -9.86 -3.10 1.74
CA ALA A 10 -9.47 -3.94 0.63
C ALA A 10 -8.16 -4.70 0.89
N LEU A 11 -7.35 -4.22 1.83
CA LEU A 11 -6.10 -4.88 2.21
C LEU A 11 -6.28 -5.89 3.34
N ASP A 12 -7.49 -5.99 3.88
CA ASP A 12 -7.80 -7.01 4.89
C ASP A 12 -7.65 -8.37 4.22
N GLY A 13 -6.97 -9.28 4.83
CA GLY A 13 -6.71 -10.57 4.23
C GLY A 13 -5.39 -10.64 3.45
N VAL A 14 -4.72 -9.51 3.23
CA VAL A 14 -3.38 -9.51 2.64
C VAL A 14 -2.37 -9.69 3.77
N PRO A 15 -1.60 -10.80 3.77
CA PRO A 15 -0.58 -10.98 4.81
C PRO A 15 0.44 -9.84 4.79
N ALA A 16 0.90 -9.45 5.97
CA ALA A 16 1.86 -8.36 6.10
C ALA A 16 3.12 -8.60 5.26
N TYR A 17 3.60 -9.83 5.22
CA TYR A 17 4.80 -10.18 4.47
C TYR A 17 4.60 -10.07 2.95
N MET A 18 3.36 -10.04 2.48
CA MET A 18 3.07 -9.87 1.06
C MET A 18 2.91 -8.41 0.66
N MET A 19 2.83 -7.51 1.63
CA MET A 19 2.60 -6.09 1.34
C MET A 19 3.72 -5.50 0.47
N ALA A 20 4.97 -5.83 0.79
CA ALA A 20 6.10 -5.34 0.01
C ALA A 20 6.05 -5.85 -1.43
N ARG A 21 5.66 -7.10 -1.61
CA ARG A 21 5.53 -7.68 -2.95
C ARG A 21 4.43 -7.00 -3.74
N LEU A 22 3.29 -6.72 -3.11
CA LEU A 22 2.20 -5.98 -3.75
C LEU A 22 2.66 -4.62 -4.24
N ILE A 23 3.40 -3.91 -3.40
CA ILE A 23 3.90 -2.58 -3.75
C ILE A 23 4.82 -2.68 -4.97
N LEU A 24 5.71 -3.65 -5.01
CA LEU A 24 6.63 -3.82 -6.13
C LEU A 24 5.90 -4.25 -7.41
N GLU A 25 4.99 -5.20 -7.31
CA GLU A 25 4.27 -5.71 -8.48
C GLU A 25 3.29 -4.70 -9.07
N ALA A 26 2.85 -3.74 -8.27
CA ALA A 26 1.94 -2.69 -8.73
C ALA A 26 2.60 -1.69 -9.67
N ARG A 27 3.93 -1.73 -9.79
CA ARG A 27 4.70 -0.86 -10.68
C ARG A 27 4.40 0.62 -10.44
N LEU A 28 4.44 1.01 -9.18
CA LEU A 28 4.20 2.39 -8.78
C LEU A 28 5.43 3.24 -9.10
N SER A 29 5.23 4.56 -9.21
CA SER A 29 6.36 5.49 -9.30
C SER A 29 7.20 5.42 -8.02
N PRO A 30 8.49 5.83 -8.06
CA PRO A 30 9.32 5.82 -6.85
C PRO A 30 8.70 6.57 -5.68
N LYS A 31 8.05 7.70 -5.95
CA LYS A 31 7.36 8.47 -4.92
C LYS A 31 6.20 7.69 -4.32
N ASP A 32 5.40 7.03 -5.15
CA ASP A 32 4.28 6.23 -4.68
C ASP A 32 4.73 5.00 -3.91
N VAL A 33 5.85 4.38 -4.31
CA VAL A 33 6.46 3.30 -3.54
C VAL A 33 6.83 3.77 -2.15
N GLN A 34 7.45 4.94 -2.04
CA GLN A 34 7.82 5.51 -0.74
C GLN A 34 6.59 5.76 0.13
N ILE A 35 5.54 6.35 -0.44
CA ILE A 35 4.29 6.61 0.28
C ILE A 35 3.67 5.30 0.75
N ALA A 36 3.55 4.33 -0.14
CA ALA A 36 2.94 3.05 0.17
C ALA A 36 3.70 2.31 1.27
N ALA A 37 5.01 2.19 1.14
CA ALA A 37 5.83 1.50 2.12
C ALA A 37 5.79 2.22 3.47
N SER A 38 5.89 3.54 3.48
CA SER A 38 5.87 4.32 4.72
C SER A 38 4.57 4.12 5.49
N ARG A 39 3.44 4.09 4.80
CA ARG A 39 2.15 3.94 5.47
C ARG A 39 1.77 2.49 5.71
N LEU A 40 1.91 1.63 4.72
CA LEU A 40 1.36 0.28 4.77
C LEU A 40 2.29 -0.72 5.46
N ILE A 41 3.59 -0.47 5.45
CA ILE A 41 4.57 -1.33 6.12
C ILE A 41 4.99 -0.73 7.45
N TRP A 42 5.31 0.56 7.48
CA TRP A 42 5.88 1.20 8.66
C TRP A 42 4.87 1.96 9.52
N SER A 43 3.63 2.10 9.06
CA SER A 43 2.55 2.79 9.79
C SER A 43 2.90 4.22 10.19
N MET A 44 3.64 4.92 9.33
CA MET A 44 3.99 6.32 9.59
C MET A 44 2.77 7.22 9.46
N ASP A 45 2.77 8.32 10.19
CA ASP A 45 1.72 9.34 10.10
C ASP A 45 1.74 10.02 8.74
N TYR A 46 0.58 10.39 8.24
CA TYR A 46 0.47 11.11 6.96
C TYR A 46 1.26 12.41 6.96
N ALA A 47 1.29 13.12 8.09
CA ALA A 47 2.06 14.35 8.18
C ALA A 47 3.56 14.11 7.97
N ASP A 48 4.09 13.04 8.55
CA ASP A 48 5.50 12.68 8.42
C ASP A 48 5.82 12.22 7.00
N ILE A 49 4.93 11.45 6.39
CA ILE A 49 5.09 11.02 5.01
C ILE A 49 5.08 12.24 4.09
N GLY A 50 4.11 13.13 4.29
CA GLY A 50 4.00 14.34 3.49
C GLY A 50 5.25 15.20 3.57
N ALA A 51 5.82 15.36 4.76
CA ALA A 51 7.06 16.11 4.95
C ALA A 51 8.21 15.46 4.15
N ALA A 52 8.28 14.14 4.12
CA ALA A 52 9.34 13.43 3.42
C ALA A 52 9.21 13.52 1.90
N VAL A 53 7.99 13.55 1.37
CA VAL A 53 7.76 13.54 -0.08
C VAL A 53 7.32 14.89 -0.65
N GLY A 54 7.21 15.91 0.19
CA GLY A 54 6.83 17.25 -0.25
C GLY A 54 5.36 17.41 -0.58
N MET A 55 4.48 16.76 0.20
CA MET A 55 3.03 16.81 -0.01
C MET A 55 2.31 17.10 1.29
N ASP A 56 1.10 17.66 1.21
CA ASP A 56 0.21 17.75 2.36
C ASP A 56 -0.21 16.37 2.82
N ARG A 57 -0.50 16.23 4.12
CA ARG A 57 -1.02 14.98 4.67
C ARG A 57 -2.31 14.54 3.96
N SER A 58 -3.18 15.50 3.64
CA SER A 58 -4.43 15.21 2.92
C SER A 58 -4.17 14.66 1.53
N ALA A 59 -3.18 15.22 0.84
CA ALA A 59 -2.78 14.77 -0.50
C ALA A 59 -2.19 13.36 -0.45
N VAL A 60 -1.40 13.04 0.58
CA VAL A 60 -0.85 11.70 0.76
C VAL A 60 -1.97 10.68 0.97
N SER A 61 -2.91 10.99 1.86
CA SER A 61 -4.06 10.12 2.13
C SER A 61 -4.89 9.88 0.88
N GLU A 62 -5.19 10.94 0.15
CA GLU A 62 -5.95 10.84 -1.09
C GLU A 62 -5.23 10.03 -2.14
N ARG A 63 -3.92 10.24 -2.28
CA ARG A 63 -3.10 9.50 -3.24
C ARG A 63 -3.14 7.99 -2.96
N LEU A 64 -3.01 7.61 -1.70
CA LEU A 64 -3.11 6.21 -1.30
C LEU A 64 -4.47 5.63 -1.63
N ARG A 65 -5.53 6.34 -1.28
CA ARG A 65 -6.89 5.84 -1.43
C ARG A 65 -7.34 5.75 -2.89
N THR A 66 -6.95 6.72 -3.73
CA THR A 66 -7.48 6.82 -5.08
C THR A 66 -6.56 6.25 -6.16
N ALA A 67 -5.26 6.15 -5.89
CA ALA A 67 -4.31 5.70 -6.91
C ALA A 67 -3.49 4.48 -6.47
N ILE A 68 -2.92 4.54 -5.28
CA ILE A 68 -1.95 3.51 -4.85
C ILE A 68 -2.62 2.19 -4.48
N VAL A 69 -3.54 2.22 -3.54
CA VAL A 69 -4.22 1.00 -3.07
C VAL A 69 -5.02 0.33 -4.19
N PRO A 70 -5.79 1.06 -5.01
CA PRO A 70 -6.47 0.44 -6.15
C PRO A 70 -5.51 -0.25 -7.11
N ARG A 71 -4.33 0.35 -7.35
CA ARG A 71 -3.34 -0.27 -8.22
C ARG A 71 -2.79 -1.56 -7.61
N MET A 72 -2.51 -1.55 -6.31
CA MET A 72 -2.06 -2.74 -5.59
C MET A 72 -3.10 -3.85 -5.67
N MET A 73 -4.37 -3.51 -5.48
CA MET A 73 -5.44 -4.49 -5.52
C MET A 73 -5.66 -5.07 -6.90
N SER A 74 -5.26 -4.36 -7.97
CA SER A 74 -5.37 -4.88 -9.32
C SER A 74 -4.42 -6.05 -9.57
N VAL A 75 -3.33 -6.15 -8.82
CA VAL A 75 -2.36 -7.24 -8.98
C VAL A 75 -2.52 -8.33 -7.91
N TRP A 76 -3.30 -8.06 -6.87
CA TRP A 76 -3.49 -9.02 -5.79
C TRP A 76 -4.01 -10.40 -6.25
N PRO A 77 -4.99 -10.49 -7.16
CA PRO A 77 -5.45 -11.81 -7.62
C PRO A 77 -4.36 -12.66 -8.21
N TRP A 78 -3.41 -12.05 -8.92
CA TRP A 78 -2.29 -12.79 -9.52
C TRP A 78 -1.36 -13.34 -8.45
N ILE A 79 -1.04 -12.53 -7.44
CA ILE A 79 -0.15 -12.92 -6.34
C ILE A 79 -0.80 -14.01 -5.49
N SER A 80 -2.07 -13.81 -5.12
CA SER A 80 -2.78 -14.81 -4.33
C SER A 80 -2.97 -16.12 -5.08
N GLY A 81 -3.16 -16.05 -6.40
CA GLY A 81 -3.24 -17.23 -7.25
C GLY A 81 -1.94 -18.00 -7.26
N GLU A 82 -0.81 -17.33 -7.36
CA GLU A 82 0.51 -17.96 -7.27
C GLU A 82 0.71 -18.66 -5.93
N MET A 83 0.30 -18.02 -4.84
CA MET A 83 0.40 -18.62 -3.51
C MET A 83 -0.41 -19.90 -3.41
N ILE A 84 -1.60 -19.91 -3.96
CA ILE A 84 -2.47 -21.09 -3.96
C ILE A 84 -1.86 -22.18 -4.85
N ALA A 85 -1.38 -21.81 -6.02
CA ALA A 85 -0.78 -22.75 -6.97
C ALA A 85 0.50 -23.38 -6.43
N ALA A 86 1.23 -22.67 -5.58
CA ALA A 86 2.48 -23.17 -5.00
C ALA A 86 2.26 -24.24 -3.95
N LYS A 87 1.05 -24.41 -3.47
CA LYS A 87 0.74 -25.47 -2.52
C LYS A 87 0.55 -26.79 -3.24
#